data_a433888b2b07448f7b7a4bf59989b398
#
_entry.id   a433888b2b07448f7b7a4bf59989b398
#
_cell.length_a   1.000
_cell.length_b   1.000
_cell.length_c   1.000
_cell.angle_alpha   90.00
_cell.angle_beta   90.00
_cell.angle_gamma   90.00
#
_symmetry.space_group_name_H-M   'P 1'
#
loop_
_entity.id
_entity.type
_entity.pdbx_description
1 polymer ?
#
loop_
_entity_poly.entity_id
_entity_poly.type
_entity_poly.pdbx_seq_one_letter_code
_entity_poly.pdbx_strand_id
1 'polypeptide(L)'
;MATAAKFAGAERERLFAQLEVPFDPAQIKWRVMRTSDDRRSGAILPFADPRAYTDRLNQLFTPAGWTREYTISTVPSLTRVDRGKVAVTSKVLVATAVTITRLGSHTGTGEEWADKENAVTAADAQAFKRACSCFGLGRYLYRFEETWVHLNQRGEPVALPGLPEWALPPGVTVQPRSGQTVDVRGPVDHKLTAEIESFRSTLGEDIYAEILRRAGHSRDARTIPNAERQKNVVEWMQATARGFERLHALAEVAGNAQLTAIMRNLNIASTRHLPSLSALKQLVADLEAISDQQVA
;
A
#
# COMPACT_ATOMS: atom_id res chain seq x y z
N MET A 1 -45.35 22.49 -0.99
CA MET A 1 -44.00 21.92 -0.68
C MET A 1 -43.88 21.87 0.85
N ALA A 2 -44.01 20.68 1.43
CA ALA A 2 -43.85 20.49 2.87
C ALA A 2 -42.36 20.72 3.23
N THR A 3 -42.09 21.71 4.04
CA THR A 3 -40.76 22.00 4.62
C THR A 3 -40.39 20.79 5.49
N ALA A 4 -39.50 19.92 5.01
CA ALA A 4 -39.00 18.79 5.78
C ALA A 4 -38.35 19.35 7.06
N ALA A 5 -39.03 19.19 8.20
CA ALA A 5 -38.49 19.66 9.47
C ALA A 5 -37.13 18.98 9.74
N LYS A 6 -36.10 19.76 9.97
CA LYS A 6 -34.77 19.25 10.36
C LYS A 6 -34.89 18.55 11.71
N PHE A 7 -34.06 17.50 11.93
CA PHE A 7 -33.95 16.90 13.26
C PHE A 7 -33.53 17.96 14.30
N ALA A 8 -34.08 17.90 15.52
CA ALA A 8 -33.59 18.70 16.64
C ALA A 8 -32.08 18.42 16.85
N GLY A 9 -31.33 19.39 17.33
CA GLY A 9 -29.87 19.28 17.45
C GLY A 9 -29.42 18.00 18.16
N ALA A 10 -30.00 17.69 19.31
CA ALA A 10 -29.70 16.49 20.09
C ALA A 10 -30.06 15.17 19.37
N GLU A 11 -31.15 15.13 18.61
CA GLU A 11 -31.53 13.95 17.82
C GLU A 11 -30.56 13.70 16.67
N ARG A 12 -30.10 14.77 16.02
CA ARG A 12 -29.09 14.70 14.96
C ARG A 12 -27.75 14.20 15.48
N GLU A 13 -27.27 14.71 16.60
CA GLU A 13 -26.05 14.27 17.26
C GLU A 13 -26.10 12.78 17.63
N ARG A 14 -27.27 12.34 18.16
CA ARG A 14 -27.48 10.91 18.47
C ARG A 14 -27.40 10.03 17.21
N LEU A 15 -27.98 10.46 16.08
CA LEU A 15 -27.94 9.72 14.83
C LEU A 15 -26.51 9.64 14.27
N PHE A 16 -25.74 10.72 14.32
CA PHE A 16 -24.32 10.69 13.93
C PHE A 16 -23.52 9.75 14.84
N ALA A 17 -23.71 9.80 16.14
CA ALA A 17 -23.06 8.87 17.06
C ALA A 17 -23.40 7.40 16.75
N GLN A 18 -24.64 7.09 16.33
CA GLN A 18 -25.04 5.75 15.91
C GLN A 18 -24.45 5.33 14.55
N LEU A 19 -24.26 6.28 13.63
CA LEU A 19 -23.59 6.03 12.35
C LEU A 19 -22.10 5.73 12.54
N GLU A 20 -21.46 6.39 13.50
CA GLU A 20 -20.03 6.21 13.82
C GLU A 20 -19.71 4.89 14.56
N VAL A 21 -20.72 4.23 15.13
CA VAL A 21 -20.50 2.94 15.81
C VAL A 21 -19.87 1.94 14.83
N PRO A 22 -18.74 1.30 15.18
CA PRO A 22 -18.11 0.26 14.35
C PRO A 22 -19.09 -0.85 13.96
N PHE A 23 -18.82 -1.49 12.84
CA PHE A 23 -19.59 -2.68 12.42
C PHE A 23 -19.29 -3.87 13.34
N ASP A 24 -20.21 -4.84 13.36
CA ASP A 24 -19.97 -6.11 14.02
C ASP A 24 -18.67 -6.75 13.46
N PRO A 25 -17.78 -7.26 14.32
CA PRO A 25 -16.55 -7.93 13.88
C PRO A 25 -16.78 -9.03 12.84
N ALA A 26 -17.93 -9.70 12.85
CA ALA A 26 -18.29 -10.72 11.86
C ALA A 26 -18.51 -10.14 10.45
N GLN A 27 -18.81 -8.86 10.33
CA GLN A 27 -18.98 -8.14 9.05
C GLN A 27 -17.66 -7.61 8.48
N ILE A 28 -16.56 -7.66 9.26
CA ILE A 28 -15.26 -7.19 8.83
C ILE A 28 -14.50 -8.33 8.15
N LYS A 29 -14.07 -8.04 6.94
CA LYS A 29 -13.24 -8.92 6.10
C LYS A 29 -11.87 -8.26 5.91
N TRP A 30 -10.89 -9.05 5.52
CA TRP A 30 -9.54 -8.58 5.23
C TRP A 30 -9.21 -8.80 3.76
N ARG A 31 -8.55 -7.84 3.15
CA ARG A 31 -8.14 -7.89 1.75
C ARG A 31 -6.64 -7.67 1.63
N VAL A 32 -5.98 -8.54 0.86
CA VAL A 32 -4.59 -8.34 0.47
C VAL A 32 -4.53 -7.18 -0.53
N MET A 33 -3.79 -6.12 -0.18
CA MET A 33 -3.60 -4.93 -0.99
C MET A 33 -2.40 -5.07 -1.92
N ARG A 34 -1.34 -5.67 -1.42
CA ARG A 34 -0.10 -5.94 -2.15
C ARG A 34 0.62 -7.15 -1.54
N THR A 35 1.45 -7.81 -2.32
CA THR A 35 2.22 -8.97 -1.91
C THR A 35 3.72 -8.66 -1.97
N SER A 36 4.52 -9.39 -1.18
CA SER A 36 5.97 -9.45 -1.34
C SER A 36 6.35 -10.08 -2.69
N ASP A 37 7.58 -9.87 -3.13
CA ASP A 37 8.06 -10.39 -4.42
C ASP A 37 8.04 -11.93 -4.46
N ASP A 38 8.33 -12.58 -3.33
CA ASP A 38 8.25 -14.04 -3.14
C ASP A 38 6.83 -14.58 -2.93
N ARG A 39 5.82 -13.68 -2.85
CA ARG A 39 4.40 -13.95 -2.60
C ARG A 39 4.10 -14.71 -1.30
N ARG A 40 5.04 -14.80 -0.37
CA ARG A 40 4.84 -15.46 0.93
C ARG A 40 4.21 -14.55 1.97
N SER A 41 4.22 -13.24 1.75
CA SER A 41 3.63 -12.26 2.65
C SER A 41 2.76 -11.27 1.88
N GLY A 42 1.74 -10.72 2.54
CA GLY A 42 0.88 -9.70 1.97
C GLY A 42 0.49 -8.64 2.98
N ALA A 43 0.45 -7.40 2.53
CA ALA A 43 -0.11 -6.30 3.29
C ALA A 43 -1.63 -6.35 3.19
N ILE A 44 -2.32 -6.42 4.32
CA ILE A 44 -3.77 -6.52 4.40
C ILE A 44 -4.38 -5.30 5.08
N LEU A 45 -5.60 -4.99 4.67
CA LEU A 45 -6.46 -3.99 5.29
C LEU A 45 -7.85 -4.56 5.55
N PRO A 46 -8.50 -4.15 6.67
CA PRO A 46 -9.88 -4.52 6.92
C PRO A 46 -10.83 -3.73 6.02
N PHE A 47 -11.93 -4.34 5.66
CA PHE A 47 -13.02 -3.70 4.96
C PHE A 47 -14.35 -4.31 5.33
N ALA A 48 -15.43 -3.56 5.14
CA ALA A 48 -16.79 -4.07 5.21
C ALA A 48 -17.41 -4.11 3.81
N ASP A 49 -18.26 -5.11 3.57
CA ASP A 49 -19.05 -5.24 2.36
C ASP A 49 -20.05 -4.05 2.27
N PRO A 50 -20.37 -3.51 1.09
CA PRO A 50 -21.39 -2.47 0.93
C PRO A 50 -22.74 -2.80 1.57
N ARG A 51 -23.08 -4.08 1.68
CA ARG A 51 -24.30 -4.54 2.36
C ARG A 51 -24.33 -4.15 3.83
N ALA A 52 -23.22 -4.21 4.56
CA ALA A 52 -23.17 -3.78 5.95
C ALA A 52 -23.51 -2.28 6.11
N TYR A 53 -23.10 -1.47 5.14
CA TYR A 53 -23.48 -0.04 5.11
C TYR A 53 -24.97 0.13 4.83
N THR A 54 -25.51 -0.58 3.85
CA THR A 54 -26.94 -0.58 3.52
C THR A 54 -27.78 -1.03 4.73
N ASP A 55 -27.38 -2.11 5.41
CA ASP A 55 -28.11 -2.64 6.58
C ASP A 55 -28.12 -1.62 7.73
N ARG A 56 -26.99 -0.93 7.98
CA ARG A 56 -26.93 0.12 9.01
C ARG A 56 -27.81 1.33 8.63
N LEU A 57 -27.83 1.75 7.36
CA LEU A 57 -28.70 2.82 6.89
C LEU A 57 -30.17 2.44 7.03
N ASN A 58 -30.52 1.21 6.65
CA ASN A 58 -31.90 0.69 6.80
C ASN A 58 -32.31 0.56 8.26
N GLN A 59 -31.41 0.15 9.15
CA GLN A 59 -31.67 0.05 10.59
C GLN A 59 -31.98 1.42 11.21
N LEU A 60 -31.22 2.48 10.82
CA LEU A 60 -31.36 3.79 11.45
C LEU A 60 -32.43 4.65 10.79
N PHE A 61 -32.65 4.52 9.49
CA PHE A 61 -33.46 5.43 8.71
C PHE A 61 -34.60 4.74 7.96
N THR A 62 -34.73 3.43 8.03
CA THR A 62 -35.58 2.60 7.18
C THR A 62 -35.20 2.70 5.69
N PRO A 63 -35.61 1.77 4.82
CA PRO A 63 -35.32 1.87 3.37
C PRO A 63 -35.89 3.12 2.69
N ALA A 64 -36.94 3.73 3.25
CA ALA A 64 -37.57 4.93 2.71
C ALA A 64 -36.89 6.24 3.18
N GLY A 65 -36.05 6.18 4.22
CA GLY A 65 -35.45 7.35 4.84
C GLY A 65 -34.11 7.77 4.23
N TRP A 66 -33.62 7.06 3.22
CA TRP A 66 -32.40 7.40 2.49
C TRP A 66 -32.49 6.98 1.03
N THR A 67 -31.68 7.62 0.18
CA THR A 67 -31.59 7.32 -1.24
C THR A 67 -30.13 7.30 -1.68
N ARG A 68 -29.90 6.66 -2.82
CA ARG A 68 -28.61 6.59 -3.47
C ARG A 68 -28.77 6.87 -4.96
N GLU A 69 -28.00 7.83 -5.45
CA GLU A 69 -27.89 8.14 -6.87
C GLU A 69 -26.44 8.00 -7.30
N TYR A 70 -26.19 7.55 -8.53
CA TYR A 70 -24.83 7.43 -9.04
C TYR A 70 -24.74 7.80 -10.51
N THR A 71 -23.57 8.30 -10.90
CA THR A 71 -23.21 8.57 -12.28
C THR A 71 -21.94 7.79 -12.62
N ILE A 72 -21.89 7.27 -13.84
CA ILE A 72 -20.75 6.51 -14.35
C ILE A 72 -20.14 7.31 -15.49
N SER A 73 -18.82 7.45 -15.46
CA SER A 73 -18.04 8.04 -16.55
C SER A 73 -16.77 7.22 -16.80
N THR A 74 -16.11 7.49 -17.90
CA THR A 74 -14.83 6.85 -18.24
C THR A 74 -13.77 7.91 -18.52
N VAL A 75 -12.55 7.65 -18.01
CA VAL A 75 -11.35 8.44 -18.35
C VAL A 75 -10.52 7.60 -19.31
N PRO A 76 -10.49 7.95 -20.61
CA PRO A 76 -9.79 7.17 -21.62
C PRO A 76 -8.29 7.44 -21.65
N SER A 77 -7.56 6.60 -22.35
CA SER A 77 -6.17 6.81 -22.77
C SER A 77 -5.18 6.98 -21.62
N LEU A 78 -5.39 6.27 -20.52
CA LEU A 78 -4.45 6.23 -19.39
C LEU A 78 -3.40 5.16 -19.60
N THR A 79 -2.15 5.50 -19.31
CA THR A 79 -1.04 4.54 -19.33
C THR A 79 -1.02 3.76 -18.00
N ARG A 80 -1.11 2.44 -18.11
CA ARG A 80 -0.94 1.53 -16.98
C ARG A 80 0.34 0.73 -17.14
N VAL A 81 1.14 0.68 -16.08
CA VAL A 81 2.30 -0.20 -16.01
C VAL A 81 1.98 -1.32 -15.02
N ASP A 82 1.92 -2.56 -15.52
CA ASP A 82 1.70 -3.76 -14.70
C ASP A 82 2.80 -4.78 -15.02
N ARG A 83 3.59 -5.12 -14.01
CA ARG A 83 4.72 -6.08 -14.13
C ARG A 83 5.65 -5.78 -15.30
N GLY A 84 5.96 -4.51 -15.51
CA GLY A 84 6.84 -4.05 -16.60
C GLY A 84 6.17 -3.98 -17.99
N LYS A 85 4.91 -4.37 -18.13
CA LYS A 85 4.14 -4.20 -19.37
C LYS A 85 3.41 -2.87 -19.34
N VAL A 86 3.58 -2.09 -20.40
CA VAL A 86 2.88 -0.83 -20.59
C VAL A 86 1.65 -1.09 -21.46
N ALA A 87 0.48 -0.70 -20.98
CA ALA A 87 -0.77 -0.77 -21.72
C ALA A 87 -1.50 0.57 -21.65
N VAL A 88 -2.12 0.98 -22.72
CA VAL A 88 -3.05 2.13 -22.75
C VAL A 88 -4.45 1.55 -22.51
N THR A 89 -5.12 2.02 -21.48
CA THR A 89 -6.45 1.56 -21.10
C THR A 89 -7.28 2.74 -20.56
N SER A 90 -8.45 2.47 -20.05
CA SER A 90 -9.35 3.47 -19.49
C SER A 90 -9.58 3.17 -18.00
N LYS A 91 -10.01 4.17 -17.25
CA LYS A 91 -10.59 3.97 -15.92
C LYS A 91 -12.09 4.24 -15.95
N VAL A 92 -12.86 3.41 -15.27
CA VAL A 92 -14.24 3.70 -14.91
C VAL A 92 -14.21 4.54 -13.64
N LEU A 93 -14.93 5.64 -13.65
CA LEU A 93 -15.16 6.54 -12.52
C LEU A 93 -16.65 6.51 -12.18
N VAL A 94 -16.96 6.22 -10.93
CA VAL A 94 -18.32 6.29 -10.38
C VAL A 94 -18.36 7.37 -9.31
N ALA A 95 -19.31 8.29 -9.42
CA ALA A 95 -19.66 9.23 -8.37
C ALA A 95 -21.01 8.83 -7.78
N THR A 96 -21.08 8.59 -6.47
CA THR A 96 -22.28 8.19 -5.77
C THR A 96 -22.67 9.24 -4.76
N ALA A 97 -23.89 9.77 -4.84
CA ALA A 97 -24.50 10.60 -3.83
C ALA A 97 -25.38 9.74 -2.92
N VAL A 98 -25.18 9.83 -1.60
CA VAL A 98 -26.04 9.25 -0.57
C VAL A 98 -26.77 10.40 0.10
N THR A 99 -28.09 10.38 0.05
CA THR A 99 -28.95 11.37 0.71
C THR A 99 -29.72 10.69 1.83
N ILE A 100 -29.55 11.20 3.05
CA ILE A 100 -30.33 10.78 4.21
C ILE A 100 -31.33 11.88 4.52
N THR A 101 -32.61 11.52 4.53
CA THR A 101 -33.69 12.47 4.79
C THR A 101 -33.43 13.24 6.09
N ARG A 102 -33.50 14.58 6.03
CA ARG A 102 -33.26 15.50 7.16
C ARG A 102 -31.80 15.61 7.64
N LEU A 103 -30.86 14.77 7.19
CA LEU A 103 -29.42 14.92 7.49
C LEU A 103 -28.64 15.57 6.35
N GLY A 104 -29.09 15.41 5.11
CA GLY A 104 -28.44 15.97 3.93
C GLY A 104 -27.85 14.93 2.99
N SER A 105 -26.98 15.36 2.08
CA SER A 105 -26.38 14.55 1.04
C SER A 105 -24.86 14.68 1.04
N HIS A 106 -24.17 13.56 0.84
CA HIS A 106 -22.74 13.51 0.61
C HIS A 106 -22.41 12.66 -0.60
N THR A 107 -21.40 13.09 -1.34
CA THR A 107 -20.91 12.40 -2.54
C THR A 107 -19.55 11.74 -2.27
N GLY A 108 -19.40 10.52 -2.75
CA GLY A 108 -18.13 9.80 -2.81
C GLY A 108 -17.81 9.41 -4.24
N THR A 109 -16.53 9.27 -4.56
CA THR A 109 -16.07 8.79 -5.86
C THR A 109 -15.33 7.48 -5.71
N GLY A 110 -15.43 6.61 -6.72
CA GLY A 110 -14.68 5.36 -6.83
C GLY A 110 -14.14 5.19 -8.24
N GLU A 111 -13.02 4.53 -8.38
CA GLU A 111 -12.40 4.28 -9.67
C GLU A 111 -11.85 2.87 -9.76
N GLU A 112 -11.88 2.31 -10.96
CA GLU A 112 -11.23 1.03 -11.26
C GLU A 112 -10.78 1.01 -12.73
N TRP A 113 -9.77 0.19 -13.03
CA TRP A 113 -9.33 -0.03 -14.40
C TRP A 113 -10.42 -0.75 -15.19
N ALA A 114 -10.77 -0.23 -16.37
CA ALA A 114 -11.89 -0.72 -17.17
C ALA A 114 -11.69 -2.14 -17.73
N ASP A 115 -10.44 -2.59 -17.81
CA ASP A 115 -10.04 -3.94 -18.23
C ASP A 115 -10.17 -5.00 -17.13
N LYS A 116 -10.54 -4.58 -15.91
CA LYS A 116 -10.80 -5.54 -14.83
C LYS A 116 -12.24 -6.06 -14.89
N GLU A 117 -12.37 -7.35 -14.64
CA GLU A 117 -13.68 -7.93 -14.38
C GLU A 117 -14.38 -7.19 -13.23
N ASN A 118 -15.65 -6.88 -13.39
CA ASN A 118 -16.47 -6.16 -12.41
C ASN A 118 -15.97 -4.73 -12.07
N ALA A 119 -15.28 -4.05 -12.99
CA ALA A 119 -14.73 -2.71 -12.78
C ALA A 119 -15.78 -1.70 -12.27
N VAL A 120 -16.95 -1.67 -12.90
CA VAL A 120 -18.07 -0.77 -12.51
C VAL A 120 -18.56 -1.09 -11.10
N THR A 121 -18.77 -2.35 -10.78
CA THR A 121 -19.24 -2.78 -9.44
C THR A 121 -18.22 -2.44 -8.37
N ALA A 122 -16.92 -2.60 -8.64
CA ALA A 122 -15.87 -2.27 -7.71
C ALA A 122 -15.76 -0.76 -7.47
N ALA A 123 -15.82 0.05 -8.54
CA ALA A 123 -15.82 1.50 -8.45
C ALA A 123 -17.04 2.04 -7.72
N ASP A 124 -18.22 1.47 -7.99
CA ASP A 124 -19.47 1.82 -7.32
C ASP A 124 -19.43 1.49 -5.81
N ALA A 125 -18.96 0.31 -5.45
CA ALA A 125 -18.80 -0.08 -4.05
C ALA A 125 -17.85 0.87 -3.29
N GLN A 126 -16.79 1.34 -3.94
CA GLN A 126 -15.88 2.34 -3.36
C GLN A 126 -16.58 3.69 -3.18
N ALA A 127 -17.26 4.17 -4.22
CA ALA A 127 -17.96 5.46 -4.21
C ALA A 127 -19.01 5.51 -3.10
N PHE A 128 -19.83 4.48 -3.00
CA PHE A 128 -20.87 4.35 -1.96
C PHE A 128 -20.27 4.40 -0.54
N LYS A 129 -19.24 3.59 -0.27
CA LYS A 129 -18.60 3.57 1.06
C LYS A 129 -17.95 4.90 1.42
N ARG A 130 -17.35 5.59 0.43
CA ARG A 130 -16.79 6.93 0.64
C ARG A 130 -17.86 7.98 0.93
N ALA A 131 -19.00 7.94 0.23
CA ALA A 131 -20.13 8.80 0.54
C ALA A 131 -20.67 8.54 1.96
N CYS A 132 -20.84 7.28 2.36
CA CYS A 132 -21.27 6.90 3.71
C CYS A 132 -20.28 7.37 4.78
N SER A 133 -18.96 7.31 4.50
CA SER A 133 -17.94 7.74 5.45
C SER A 133 -17.99 9.24 5.77
N CYS A 134 -18.56 10.06 4.91
CA CYS A 134 -18.81 11.48 5.18
C CYS A 134 -19.87 11.71 6.27
N PHE A 135 -20.77 10.75 6.47
CA PHE A 135 -21.69 10.70 7.60
C PHE A 135 -21.10 10.01 8.85
N GLY A 136 -19.84 9.58 8.83
CA GLY A 136 -19.21 8.80 9.90
C GLY A 136 -19.30 7.28 9.72
N LEU A 137 -20.23 6.77 8.89
CA LEU A 137 -20.49 5.35 8.73
C LEU A 137 -19.29 4.62 8.10
N GLY A 138 -18.69 3.72 8.85
CA GLY A 138 -17.51 2.97 8.43
C GLY A 138 -16.22 3.80 8.32
N ARG A 139 -16.25 5.06 8.75
CA ARG A 139 -15.08 5.96 8.68
C ARG A 139 -13.89 5.46 9.47
N TYR A 140 -14.10 4.77 10.58
CA TYR A 140 -13.04 4.18 11.41
C TYR A 140 -12.15 3.19 10.64
N LEU A 141 -12.65 2.53 9.58
CA LEU A 141 -11.87 1.61 8.75
C LEU A 141 -10.70 2.28 8.02
N TYR A 142 -10.77 3.60 7.80
CA TYR A 142 -9.68 4.38 7.19
C TYR A 142 -8.55 4.73 8.17
N ARG A 143 -8.70 4.39 9.46
CA ARG A 143 -7.66 4.58 10.48
C ARG A 143 -6.68 3.40 10.56
N PHE A 144 -7.03 2.27 9.93
CA PHE A 144 -6.15 1.12 9.91
C PHE A 144 -4.96 1.35 8.99
N GLU A 145 -3.80 0.98 9.48
CA GLU A 145 -2.58 0.86 8.67
C GLU A 145 -2.46 -0.54 8.08
N GLU A 146 -1.72 -0.65 6.99
CA GLU A 146 -1.43 -1.95 6.38
C GLU A 146 -0.67 -2.86 7.34
N THR A 147 -1.20 -4.05 7.57
CA THR A 147 -0.57 -5.08 8.39
C THR A 147 -0.06 -6.20 7.49
N TRP A 148 1.22 -6.54 7.62
CA TRP A 148 1.80 -7.64 6.88
C TRP A 148 1.52 -8.98 7.56
N VAL A 149 1.06 -9.96 6.78
CA VAL A 149 0.74 -11.32 7.23
C VAL A 149 1.32 -12.35 6.28
N HIS A 150 1.55 -13.57 6.76
CA HIS A 150 1.92 -14.69 5.90
C HIS A 150 0.74 -15.09 5.01
N LEU A 151 1.06 -15.42 3.76
CA LEU A 151 0.10 -15.93 2.79
C LEU A 151 0.34 -17.42 2.54
N ASN A 152 -0.75 -18.15 2.33
CA ASN A 152 -0.72 -19.52 1.84
C ASN A 152 -0.41 -19.54 0.32
N GLN A 153 -0.31 -20.74 -0.26
CA GLN A 153 -0.03 -20.93 -1.69
C GLN A 153 -1.10 -20.33 -2.61
N ARG A 154 -2.31 -20.05 -2.09
CA ARG A 154 -3.41 -19.41 -2.83
C ARG A 154 -3.36 -17.88 -2.73
N GLY A 155 -2.41 -17.32 -1.97
CA GLY A 155 -2.32 -15.87 -1.73
C GLY A 155 -3.30 -15.36 -0.67
N GLU A 156 -3.84 -16.25 0.16
CA GLU A 156 -4.75 -15.90 1.25
C GLU A 156 -3.99 -15.80 2.57
N PRO A 157 -4.39 -14.89 3.49
CA PRO A 157 -3.79 -14.78 4.81
C PRO A 157 -3.91 -16.10 5.61
N VAL A 158 -2.79 -16.58 6.15
CA VAL A 158 -2.76 -17.78 7.01
C VAL A 158 -3.44 -17.49 8.35
N ALA A 159 -3.26 -16.27 8.87
CA ALA A 159 -3.92 -15.79 10.08
C ALA A 159 -4.35 -14.34 9.88
N LEU A 160 -5.46 -13.96 10.49
CA LEU A 160 -5.97 -12.60 10.46
C LEU A 160 -5.70 -11.90 11.79
N PRO A 161 -5.29 -10.62 11.78
CA PRO A 161 -5.13 -9.85 13.01
C PRO A 161 -6.48 -9.63 13.69
N GLY A 162 -6.47 -9.54 15.01
CA GLY A 162 -7.64 -9.12 15.78
C GLY A 162 -7.96 -7.65 15.51
N LEU A 163 -9.24 -7.28 15.65
CA LEU A 163 -9.62 -5.87 15.64
C LEU A 163 -9.21 -5.22 16.97
N PRO A 164 -8.59 -4.04 16.94
CA PRO A 164 -8.29 -3.29 18.17
C PRO A 164 -9.58 -2.80 18.85
N GLU A 165 -9.51 -2.53 20.15
CA GLU A 165 -10.67 -2.14 20.97
C GLU A 165 -11.43 -0.94 20.38
N TRP A 166 -10.72 0.07 19.88
CA TRP A 166 -11.34 1.26 19.26
C TRP A 166 -12.13 0.97 17.98
N ALA A 167 -11.96 -0.21 17.39
CA ALA A 167 -12.67 -0.67 16.18
C ALA A 167 -13.78 -1.67 16.50
N LEU A 168 -14.13 -1.85 17.78
CA LEU A 168 -15.21 -2.71 18.24
C LEU A 168 -16.45 -1.89 18.61
N PRO A 169 -17.67 -2.40 18.35
CA PRO A 169 -18.89 -1.80 18.88
C PRO A 169 -18.85 -1.77 20.42
N PRO A 170 -19.52 -0.79 21.06
CA PRO A 170 -19.65 -0.73 22.51
C PRO A 170 -20.19 -2.04 23.10
N GLY A 171 -19.53 -2.55 24.14
CA GLY A 171 -19.91 -3.78 24.84
C GLY A 171 -19.53 -5.09 24.14
N VAL A 172 -18.89 -5.03 22.98
CA VAL A 172 -18.35 -6.19 22.28
C VAL A 172 -16.89 -6.39 22.68
N THR A 173 -16.60 -7.52 23.33
CA THR A 173 -15.24 -8.00 23.55
C THR A 173 -14.98 -9.16 22.60
N VAL A 174 -14.01 -9.02 21.69
CA VAL A 174 -13.55 -10.14 20.89
C VAL A 174 -12.51 -10.90 21.71
N GLN A 175 -12.84 -12.11 22.14
CA GLN A 175 -11.79 -13.03 22.58
C GLN A 175 -10.87 -13.25 21.38
N PRO A 176 -9.55 -13.16 21.55
CA PRO A 176 -8.62 -13.51 20.49
C PRO A 176 -8.96 -14.94 20.07
N ARG A 177 -9.47 -15.12 18.86
CA ARG A 177 -9.53 -16.45 18.26
C ARG A 177 -8.09 -16.96 18.32
N SER A 178 -7.92 -18.14 18.90
CA SER A 178 -6.64 -18.85 19.02
C SER A 178 -6.10 -19.24 17.64
N GLY A 179 -5.62 -18.26 16.95
CA GLY A 179 -4.77 -18.24 15.81
C GLY A 179 -3.90 -17.03 16.06
N GLN A 180 -2.70 -17.26 16.56
CA GLN A 180 -1.74 -16.20 16.84
C GLN A 180 -1.78 -15.22 15.67
N THR A 181 -2.14 -13.98 15.95
CA THR A 181 -1.67 -12.85 15.19
C THR A 181 -0.16 -13.00 15.15
N VAL A 182 0.32 -13.61 14.09
CA VAL A 182 1.71 -13.38 13.75
C VAL A 182 1.70 -11.93 13.27
N ASP A 183 1.87 -11.02 14.25
CA ASP A 183 2.39 -9.71 13.91
C ASP A 183 3.73 -10.02 13.25
N VAL A 184 3.76 -9.90 11.92
CA VAL A 184 4.98 -10.06 11.14
C VAL A 184 5.92 -8.88 11.44
N ARG A 185 5.50 -7.94 12.25
CA ARG A 185 6.35 -7.06 13.06
C ARG A 185 6.90 -7.87 14.24
N GLY A 186 7.78 -8.83 13.95
CA GLY A 186 8.69 -9.34 14.96
C GLY A 186 9.49 -8.18 15.55
N PRO A 187 10.06 -8.32 16.74
CA PRO A 187 10.83 -7.26 17.37
C PRO A 187 11.86 -6.75 16.35
N VAL A 188 11.81 -5.45 16.10
CA VAL A 188 12.81 -4.76 15.30
C VAL A 188 14.13 -4.90 16.04
N ASP A 189 15.12 -5.50 15.43
CA ASP A 189 16.45 -5.59 16.02
C ASP A 189 17.16 -4.24 15.82
N HIS A 190 17.33 -3.53 16.92
CA HIS A 190 18.00 -2.23 16.93
C HIS A 190 19.45 -2.27 16.43
N LYS A 191 20.15 -3.43 16.61
CA LYS A 191 21.50 -3.62 16.09
C LYS A 191 21.48 -3.70 14.57
N LEU A 192 20.56 -4.48 14.00
CA LEU A 192 20.35 -4.56 12.56
C LEU A 192 19.90 -3.23 11.98
N THR A 193 19.06 -2.46 12.67
CA THR A 193 18.69 -1.10 12.25
C THR A 193 19.93 -0.20 12.17
N ALA A 194 20.79 -0.20 13.16
CA ALA A 194 22.02 0.59 13.16
C ALA A 194 22.98 0.13 12.06
N GLU A 195 23.09 -1.17 11.81
CA GLU A 195 23.89 -1.72 10.71
C GLU A 195 23.35 -1.28 9.34
N ILE A 196 22.04 -1.35 9.13
CA ILE A 196 21.39 -0.86 7.89
C ILE A 196 21.69 0.62 7.68
N GLU A 197 21.55 1.46 8.71
CA GLU A 197 21.81 2.89 8.62
C GLU A 197 23.30 3.19 8.31
N SER A 198 24.23 2.36 8.75
CA SER A 198 25.67 2.54 8.46
C SER A 198 26.00 2.44 6.97
N PHE A 199 25.21 1.71 6.18
CA PHE A 199 25.42 1.59 4.74
C PHE A 199 25.01 2.84 3.94
N ARG A 200 24.28 3.77 4.53
CA ARG A 200 23.77 4.97 3.84
C ARG A 200 24.90 5.79 3.20
N SER A 201 25.99 6.00 3.95
CA SER A 201 27.15 6.76 3.45
C SER A 201 27.96 6.02 2.38
N THR A 202 27.98 4.68 2.46
CA THR A 202 28.75 3.84 1.53
C THR A 202 28.02 3.67 0.20
N LEU A 203 26.70 3.50 0.22
CA LEU A 203 25.89 3.18 -0.97
C LEU A 203 25.32 4.43 -1.65
N GLY A 204 25.27 5.56 -0.96
CA GLY A 204 24.57 6.77 -1.41
C GLY A 204 23.07 6.68 -1.20
N GLU A 205 22.39 7.84 -1.15
CA GLU A 205 20.99 7.95 -0.75
C GLU A 205 20.04 7.19 -1.69
N ASP A 206 20.26 7.28 -3.02
CA ASP A 206 19.35 6.70 -4.02
C ASP A 206 19.34 5.16 -3.97
N ILE A 207 20.54 4.54 -3.94
CA ILE A 207 20.68 3.09 -3.84
C ILE A 207 20.22 2.59 -2.46
N TYR A 208 20.55 3.30 -1.39
CA TYR A 208 20.09 2.99 -0.05
C TYR A 208 18.57 2.97 0.02
N ALA A 209 17.90 4.02 -0.48
CA ALA A 209 16.43 4.10 -0.53
C ALA A 209 15.81 3.03 -1.45
N GLU A 210 16.48 2.68 -2.55
CA GLU A 210 16.02 1.62 -3.44
C GLU A 210 16.03 0.25 -2.74
N ILE A 211 17.12 -0.07 -1.99
CA ILE A 211 17.21 -1.33 -1.25
C ILE A 211 16.17 -1.38 -0.13
N LEU A 212 15.98 -0.30 0.62
CA LEU A 212 14.93 -0.24 1.64
C LEU A 212 13.55 -0.53 1.06
N ARG A 213 13.23 0.04 -0.09
CA ARG A 213 11.94 -0.19 -0.76
C ARG A 213 11.80 -1.62 -1.28
N ARG A 214 12.85 -2.18 -1.91
CA ARG A 214 12.79 -3.50 -2.56
C ARG A 214 12.90 -4.65 -1.57
N ALA A 215 13.90 -4.64 -0.70
CA ALA A 215 14.17 -5.71 0.25
C ALA A 215 13.47 -5.50 1.60
N GLY A 216 13.42 -4.24 2.08
CA GLY A 216 12.83 -3.88 3.36
C GLY A 216 11.32 -3.65 3.32
N HIS A 217 10.73 -3.42 2.13
CA HIS A 217 9.36 -2.94 1.96
C HIS A 217 9.05 -1.72 2.83
N SER A 218 10.05 -0.87 3.03
CA SER A 218 10.00 0.30 3.87
C SER A 218 10.71 1.49 3.21
N ARG A 219 10.47 2.68 3.74
CA ARG A 219 11.23 3.89 3.41
C ARG A 219 12.19 4.31 4.52
N ASP A 220 12.10 3.65 5.68
CA ASP A 220 12.89 3.93 6.88
C ASP A 220 13.35 2.60 7.49
N ALA A 221 14.64 2.47 7.81
CA ALA A 221 15.21 1.28 8.42
C ALA A 221 14.53 0.87 9.73
N ARG A 222 14.02 1.86 10.50
CA ARG A 222 13.31 1.66 11.78
C ARG A 222 11.92 1.07 11.61
N THR A 223 11.35 1.14 10.40
CA THR A 223 10.00 0.65 10.11
C THR A 223 9.98 -0.65 9.30
N ILE A 224 11.15 -1.30 9.16
CA ILE A 224 11.24 -2.63 8.55
C ILE A 224 10.52 -3.65 9.45
N PRO A 225 9.60 -4.46 8.90
CA PRO A 225 8.59 -5.18 9.69
C PRO A 225 9.13 -6.19 10.72
N ASN A 226 10.31 -6.80 10.53
CA ASN A 226 10.86 -7.81 11.43
C ASN A 226 12.36 -8.03 11.23
N ALA A 227 13.02 -8.71 12.18
CA ALA A 227 14.45 -8.99 12.17
C ALA A 227 14.90 -9.86 10.98
N GLU A 228 14.07 -10.77 10.47
CA GLU A 228 14.40 -11.59 9.29
C GLU A 228 14.51 -10.71 8.04
N ARG A 229 13.56 -9.79 7.88
CA ARG A 229 13.60 -8.82 6.78
C ARG A 229 14.72 -7.81 6.91
N GLN A 230 15.05 -7.39 8.14
CA GLN A 230 16.24 -6.57 8.39
C GLN A 230 17.52 -7.29 7.97
N LYS A 231 17.67 -8.59 8.27
CA LYS A 231 18.81 -9.41 7.81
C LYS A 231 18.89 -9.47 6.29
N ASN A 232 17.77 -9.69 5.61
CA ASN A 232 17.72 -9.67 4.14
C ASN A 232 18.16 -8.30 3.58
N VAL A 233 17.74 -7.21 4.19
CA VAL A 233 18.18 -5.86 3.81
C VAL A 233 19.70 -5.70 4.00
N VAL A 234 20.25 -6.16 5.12
CA VAL A 234 21.71 -6.14 5.37
C VAL A 234 22.45 -6.96 4.31
N GLU A 235 21.98 -8.15 3.97
CA GLU A 235 22.57 -8.98 2.91
C GLU A 235 22.59 -8.27 1.55
N TRP A 236 21.51 -7.60 1.19
CA TRP A 236 21.43 -6.80 -0.04
C TRP A 236 22.42 -5.63 -0.02
N MET A 237 22.53 -4.93 1.10
CA MET A 237 23.46 -3.81 1.28
C MET A 237 24.91 -4.26 1.22
N GLN A 238 25.25 -5.37 1.87
CA GLN A 238 26.57 -5.97 1.82
C GLN A 238 26.93 -6.43 0.40
N ALA A 239 26.00 -7.09 -0.31
CA ALA A 239 26.21 -7.48 -1.69
C ALA A 239 26.43 -6.28 -2.61
N THR A 240 25.70 -5.20 -2.37
CA THR A 240 25.84 -3.95 -3.13
C THR A 240 27.16 -3.25 -2.81
N ALA A 241 27.60 -3.23 -1.56
CA ALA A 241 28.90 -2.69 -1.16
C ALA A 241 30.06 -3.42 -1.87
N ARG A 242 29.99 -4.76 -1.92
CA ARG A 242 30.96 -5.55 -2.74
C ARG A 242 30.91 -5.19 -4.23
N GLY A 243 29.73 -4.84 -4.75
CA GLY A 243 29.60 -4.32 -6.11
C GLY A 243 30.34 -3.00 -6.32
N PHE A 244 30.33 -2.09 -5.34
CA PHE A 244 31.12 -0.86 -5.38
C PHE A 244 32.62 -1.12 -5.28
N GLU A 245 33.07 -2.03 -4.43
CA GLU A 245 34.46 -2.45 -4.34
C GLU A 245 34.94 -3.01 -5.69
N ARG A 246 34.13 -3.86 -6.32
CA ARG A 246 34.42 -4.40 -7.65
C ARG A 246 34.51 -3.29 -8.71
N LEU A 247 33.58 -2.34 -8.69
CA LEU A 247 33.57 -1.17 -9.56
C LEU A 247 34.88 -0.38 -9.44
N HIS A 248 35.31 -0.10 -8.21
CA HIS A 248 36.55 0.65 -7.98
C HIS A 248 37.78 -0.12 -8.49
N ALA A 249 37.90 -1.42 -8.23
CA ALA A 249 38.98 -2.25 -8.71
C ALA A 249 39.04 -2.29 -10.25
N LEU A 250 37.90 -2.43 -10.92
CA LEU A 250 37.84 -2.42 -12.39
C LEU A 250 38.15 -1.03 -12.96
N ALA A 251 37.74 0.04 -12.30
CA ALA A 251 38.04 1.40 -12.72
C ALA A 251 39.56 1.73 -12.65
N GLU A 252 40.24 1.19 -11.64
CA GLU A 252 41.72 1.30 -11.55
C GLU A 252 42.42 0.59 -12.72
N VAL A 253 41.96 -0.59 -13.11
CA VAL A 253 42.51 -1.36 -14.24
C VAL A 253 42.21 -0.70 -15.58
N ALA A 254 40.92 -0.32 -15.80
CA ALA A 254 40.48 0.27 -17.07
C ALA A 254 41.01 1.70 -17.29
N GLY A 255 41.27 2.44 -16.21
CA GLY A 255 41.68 3.83 -16.23
C GLY A 255 40.56 4.85 -16.29
N ASN A 256 40.85 6.05 -15.76
CA ASN A 256 39.84 7.12 -15.57
C ASN A 256 39.16 7.59 -16.86
N ALA A 257 39.88 7.56 -18.00
CA ALA A 257 39.31 8.00 -19.28
C ALA A 257 38.15 7.10 -19.74
N GLN A 258 38.33 5.78 -19.62
CA GLN A 258 37.31 4.79 -20.00
C GLN A 258 36.12 4.81 -19.03
N LEU A 259 36.39 4.87 -17.73
CA LEU A 259 35.34 5.05 -16.74
C LEU A 259 34.47 6.30 -17.04
N THR A 260 35.14 7.44 -17.33
CA THR A 260 34.43 8.69 -17.63
C THR A 260 33.59 8.58 -18.92
N ALA A 261 34.09 7.87 -19.94
CA ALA A 261 33.34 7.65 -21.18
C ALA A 261 32.07 6.80 -20.94
N ILE A 262 32.20 5.70 -20.19
CA ILE A 262 31.05 4.85 -19.86
C ILE A 262 30.04 5.62 -19.01
N MET A 263 30.49 6.34 -17.99
CA MET A 263 29.60 7.15 -17.13
C MET A 263 28.85 8.20 -17.92
N ARG A 264 29.49 8.84 -18.90
CA ARG A 264 28.83 9.80 -19.80
C ARG A 264 27.76 9.14 -20.64
N ASN A 265 28.04 7.95 -21.22
CA ASN A 265 27.07 7.19 -22.01
C ASN A 265 25.85 6.76 -21.18
N LEU A 266 26.05 6.42 -19.91
CA LEU A 266 25.01 6.05 -18.96
C LEU A 266 24.34 7.25 -18.26
N ASN A 267 24.76 8.48 -18.59
CA ASN A 267 24.31 9.73 -17.96
C ASN A 267 24.49 9.73 -16.42
N ILE A 268 25.62 9.19 -15.97
CA ILE A 268 26.00 9.11 -14.55
C ILE A 268 27.00 10.22 -14.24
N ALA A 269 26.65 11.06 -13.27
CA ALA A 269 27.48 12.21 -12.90
C ALA A 269 28.69 11.83 -12.01
N SER A 270 28.55 10.80 -11.17
CA SER A 270 29.58 10.38 -10.23
C SER A 270 29.36 8.92 -9.79
N THR A 271 30.45 8.18 -9.54
CA THR A 271 30.38 6.83 -8.94
C THR A 271 29.86 6.85 -7.51
N ARG A 272 29.90 8.00 -6.81
CA ARG A 272 29.35 8.17 -5.46
C ARG A 272 27.85 8.39 -5.43
N HIS A 273 27.25 8.78 -6.55
CA HIS A 273 25.81 9.11 -6.66
C HIS A 273 25.22 8.34 -7.85
N LEU A 274 25.21 7.02 -7.73
CA LEU A 274 24.57 6.16 -8.72
C LEU A 274 23.04 6.19 -8.52
N PRO A 275 22.25 6.40 -9.59
CA PRO A 275 20.80 6.60 -9.46
C PRO A 275 20.03 5.32 -9.17
N SER A 276 20.66 4.14 -9.34
CA SER A 276 19.98 2.85 -9.13
C SER A 276 20.95 1.67 -9.05
N LEU A 277 20.49 0.55 -8.49
CA LEU A 277 21.17 -0.74 -8.53
C LEU A 277 21.45 -1.23 -9.97
N SER A 278 20.54 -0.92 -10.89
CA SER A 278 20.72 -1.26 -12.31
C SER A 278 21.89 -0.49 -12.94
N ALA A 279 22.07 0.78 -12.57
CA ALA A 279 23.19 1.59 -13.03
C ALA A 279 24.54 1.04 -12.52
N LEU A 280 24.60 0.61 -11.25
CA LEU A 280 25.79 -0.05 -10.71
C LEU A 280 26.11 -1.34 -11.48
N LYS A 281 25.13 -2.21 -11.70
CA LYS A 281 25.32 -3.47 -12.45
C LYS A 281 25.82 -3.23 -13.88
N GLN A 282 25.22 -2.26 -14.57
CA GLN A 282 25.60 -1.95 -15.94
C GLN A 282 27.02 -1.40 -16.01
N LEU A 283 27.38 -0.49 -15.10
CA LEU A 283 28.72 0.11 -15.06
C LEU A 283 29.80 -0.94 -14.77
N VAL A 284 29.54 -1.89 -13.87
CA VAL A 284 30.44 -3.01 -13.59
C VAL A 284 30.60 -3.91 -14.83
N ALA A 285 29.49 -4.27 -15.49
CA ALA A 285 29.51 -5.14 -16.67
C ALA A 285 30.26 -4.51 -17.85
N ASP A 286 30.07 -3.20 -18.08
CA ASP A 286 30.75 -2.48 -19.16
C ASP A 286 32.27 -2.38 -18.92
N LEU A 287 32.70 -2.20 -17.66
CA LEU A 287 34.10 -2.20 -17.29
C LEU A 287 34.73 -3.60 -17.34
N GLU A 288 34.00 -4.66 -16.97
CA GLU A 288 34.45 -6.04 -17.12
C GLU A 288 34.70 -6.38 -18.58
N ALA A 289 33.81 -6.00 -19.49
CA ALA A 289 33.97 -6.23 -20.93
C ALA A 289 35.23 -5.55 -21.51
N ILE A 290 35.59 -4.37 -21.00
CA ILE A 290 36.81 -3.68 -21.41
C ILE A 290 38.06 -4.36 -20.82
N SER A 291 37.99 -4.75 -19.54
CA SER A 291 39.12 -5.43 -18.89
C SER A 291 39.47 -6.74 -19.59
N ASP A 292 38.46 -7.51 -19.99
CA ASP A 292 38.63 -8.79 -20.71
C ASP A 292 39.26 -8.58 -22.11
N GLN A 293 38.95 -7.45 -22.77
CA GLN A 293 39.55 -7.11 -24.07
C GLN A 293 41.02 -6.66 -23.97
N GLN A 294 41.47 -6.20 -22.80
CA GLN A 294 42.88 -5.78 -22.58
C GLN A 294 43.79 -6.95 -22.18
N VAL A 295 43.21 -8.06 -21.75
CA VAL A 295 43.95 -9.27 -21.32
C VAL A 295 44.03 -10.31 -22.45
N ALA A 296 43.25 -10.19 -23.51
CA ALA A 296 43.21 -11.04 -24.69
C ALA A 296 44.14 -10.49 -25.81
#